data_cf9772cb6cf5547c91d801b55286dd7c
#
_entry.id   cf9772cb6cf5547c91d801b55286dd7c
#
_cell.length_a   1.000
_cell.length_b   1.000
_cell.length_c   1.000
_cell.angle_alpha   90.00
_cell.angle_beta   90.00
_cell.angle_gamma   90.00
#
_symmetry.space_group_name_H-M   'P 1'
#
loop_
_entity.id
_entity.type
_entity.pdbx_description
1 polymer ?
#
loop_
_entity_poly.entity_id
_entity_poly.type
_entity_poly.pdbx_seq_one_letter_code
_entity_poly.pdbx_strand_id
1 'polypeptide(L)'
;ISSPVSTGSDPGARLPWLLDLADFFFQRKVLNRKIPLLASFKLTYQCNLQCLGCPFHLRASEAAMRMVWRTAVGALDELACRQARIVVFEGGEPLLWRDGKYRLPDLIAYARKRFLRVAVTTNGTYPLDAPADLIWVSLDGTKKTHNELRGASYDRVMENLSATTHPRVFVHCTINRRNVEDLDLLADEVRRMPSVKG
;
A
#
# COMPACT_ATOMS: atom_id res chain seq x y z
N ILE A 1 34.00 12.42 -17.46
CA ILE A 1 33.17 13.43 -18.22
C ILE A 1 31.75 13.02 -17.90
N SER A 2 31.17 13.66 -16.89
CA SER A 2 29.80 13.43 -16.41
C SER A 2 28.84 14.32 -17.21
N SER A 3 27.95 13.70 -17.96
CA SER A 3 26.83 14.38 -18.60
C SER A 3 25.82 14.83 -17.54
N PRO A 4 25.22 16.01 -17.64
CA PRO A 4 24.24 16.48 -16.68
C PRO A 4 22.93 15.70 -16.83
N VAL A 5 22.43 15.18 -15.71
CA VAL A 5 21.08 14.65 -15.60
C VAL A 5 20.10 15.79 -15.87
N SER A 6 19.31 15.64 -16.92
CA SER A 6 18.26 16.60 -17.26
C SER A 6 17.26 16.71 -16.11
N THR A 7 17.20 17.89 -15.54
CA THR A 7 16.28 18.29 -14.49
C THR A 7 14.84 18.30 -15.01
N GLY A 8 14.01 17.53 -14.32
CA GLY A 8 12.63 17.78 -13.99
C GLY A 8 11.70 18.42 -15.00
N SER A 9 10.88 17.60 -15.66
CA SER A 9 9.58 18.06 -16.15
C SER A 9 8.68 18.45 -14.96
N ASP A 10 8.08 19.63 -15.07
CA ASP A 10 7.14 20.25 -14.15
C ASP A 10 6.03 19.28 -13.73
N PRO A 11 5.74 19.09 -12.41
CA PRO A 11 4.67 18.20 -11.94
C PRO A 11 3.24 18.68 -12.31
N GLY A 12 3.08 19.86 -12.94
CA GLY A 12 1.79 20.43 -13.33
C GLY A 12 1.13 19.84 -14.58
N ALA A 13 1.85 19.07 -15.39
CA ALA A 13 1.33 18.56 -16.68
C ALA A 13 1.12 17.03 -16.68
N ARG A 14 0.49 16.47 -15.63
CA ARG A 14 0.03 15.08 -15.73
C ARG A 14 -1.18 15.02 -16.63
N LEU A 15 -1.05 14.31 -17.76
CA LEU A 15 -2.19 13.88 -18.57
C LEU A 15 -3.33 13.40 -17.66
N PRO A 16 -4.59 13.71 -17.97
CA PRO A 16 -5.72 13.14 -17.22
C PRO A 16 -5.49 11.64 -17.04
N TRP A 17 -5.78 11.12 -15.85
CA TRP A 17 -5.49 9.72 -15.48
C TRP A 17 -5.99 8.69 -16.50
N LEU A 18 -7.10 9.00 -17.21
CA LEU A 18 -7.63 8.18 -18.31
C LEU A 18 -6.66 8.09 -19.48
N LEU A 19 -6.01 9.20 -19.84
CA LEU A 19 -5.06 9.22 -20.96
C LEU A 19 -3.76 8.47 -20.60
N ASP A 20 -3.32 8.55 -19.34
CA ASP A 20 -2.16 7.79 -18.87
C ASP A 20 -2.44 6.27 -18.88
N LEU A 21 -3.63 5.86 -18.45
CA LEU A 21 -4.04 4.45 -18.58
C LEU A 21 -4.23 4.01 -20.03
N ALA A 22 -4.80 4.85 -20.88
CA ALA A 22 -4.93 4.56 -22.31
C ALA A 22 -3.56 4.39 -22.96
N ASP A 23 -2.59 5.28 -22.65
CA ASP A 23 -1.20 5.15 -23.09
C ASP A 23 -0.57 3.84 -22.59
N PHE A 24 -0.77 3.48 -21.31
CA PHE A 24 -0.29 2.22 -20.77
C PHE A 24 -0.83 1.02 -21.57
N PHE A 25 -2.14 0.98 -21.81
CA PHE A 25 -2.75 -0.12 -22.58
C PHE A 25 -2.30 -0.14 -24.04
N PHE A 26 -2.14 1.02 -24.66
CA PHE A 26 -1.59 1.13 -26.02
C PHE A 26 -0.19 0.56 -26.08
N GLN A 27 0.71 0.97 -25.19
CA GLN A 27 2.07 0.46 -25.12
C GLN A 27 2.12 -1.05 -24.88
N ARG A 28 1.25 -1.58 -24.00
CA ARG A 28 1.18 -3.02 -23.69
C ARG A 28 0.59 -3.86 -24.82
N LYS A 29 -0.52 -3.41 -25.39
CA LYS A 29 -1.33 -4.21 -26.34
C LYS A 29 -0.96 -3.99 -27.79
N VAL A 30 -0.60 -2.77 -28.18
CA VAL A 30 -0.26 -2.41 -29.57
C VAL A 30 1.25 -2.47 -29.79
N LEU A 31 2.05 -1.87 -28.91
CA LEU A 31 3.51 -1.83 -29.06
C LEU A 31 4.21 -3.03 -28.42
N ASN A 32 3.45 -3.95 -27.79
CA ASN A 32 3.97 -5.16 -27.09
C ASN A 32 5.11 -4.88 -26.09
N ARG A 33 5.09 -3.71 -25.47
CA ARG A 33 6.09 -3.34 -24.45
C ARG A 33 5.80 -4.02 -23.13
N LYS A 34 6.84 -4.53 -22.46
CA LYS A 34 6.74 -5.18 -21.14
C LYS A 34 6.91 -4.12 -20.03
N ILE A 35 5.90 -3.27 -19.85
CA ILE A 35 5.87 -2.26 -18.78
C ILE A 35 4.97 -2.73 -17.63
N PRO A 36 5.37 -2.50 -16.35
CA PRO A 36 4.55 -2.88 -15.20
C PRO A 36 3.42 -1.86 -14.98
N LEU A 37 2.22 -2.34 -14.65
CA LEU A 37 1.16 -1.46 -14.19
C LEU A 37 1.35 -1.08 -12.73
N LEU A 38 1.64 -2.08 -11.90
CA LEU A 38 1.71 -1.96 -10.45
C LEU A 38 3.00 -2.59 -9.94
N ALA A 39 3.61 -1.96 -8.95
CA ALA A 39 4.72 -2.49 -8.18
C ALA A 39 4.33 -2.57 -6.70
N SER A 40 4.45 -3.78 -6.13
CA SER A 40 4.36 -4.02 -4.69
C SER A 40 5.72 -3.72 -4.05
N PHE A 41 5.74 -2.86 -3.05
CA PHE A 41 6.98 -2.33 -2.47
C PHE A 41 7.08 -2.67 -0.98
N LYS A 42 7.82 -3.71 -0.67
CA LYS A 42 7.99 -4.20 0.71
C LYS A 42 9.05 -3.38 1.44
N LEU A 43 8.61 -2.48 2.32
CA LEU A 43 9.50 -1.55 3.04
C LEU A 43 10.19 -2.19 4.25
N THR A 44 9.46 -3.03 4.96
CA THR A 44 9.92 -3.64 6.21
C THR A 44 9.20 -4.95 6.47
N TYR A 45 9.82 -5.84 7.21
CA TYR A 45 9.15 -7.03 7.76
C TYR A 45 8.73 -6.85 9.21
N GLN A 46 9.09 -5.72 9.85
CA GLN A 46 8.60 -5.39 11.17
C GLN A 46 7.08 -5.20 11.14
N CYS A 47 6.39 -5.81 12.10
CA CYS A 47 4.96 -5.71 12.28
C CYS A 47 4.65 -5.76 13.78
N ASN A 48 3.58 -5.10 14.17
CA ASN A 48 3.05 -5.19 15.54
C ASN A 48 2.05 -6.34 15.73
N LEU A 49 1.76 -7.10 14.67
CA LEU A 49 0.91 -8.28 14.70
C LEU A 49 1.68 -9.55 14.33
N GLN A 50 1.17 -10.70 14.80
CA GLN A 50 1.67 -12.04 14.50
C GLN A 50 0.56 -12.87 13.86
N CYS A 51 0.10 -12.45 12.69
CA CYS A 51 -1.03 -13.08 12.00
C CYS A 51 -0.72 -14.53 11.62
N LEU A 52 -1.73 -15.37 11.71
CA LEU A 52 -1.64 -16.78 11.34
C LEU A 52 -1.30 -16.92 9.84
N GLY A 53 -0.24 -17.68 9.54
CA GLY A 53 0.20 -17.90 8.16
C GLY A 53 0.98 -16.75 7.52
N CYS A 54 1.21 -15.64 8.23
CA CYS A 54 2.03 -14.55 7.71
C CYS A 54 3.53 -14.88 7.78
N PRO A 55 4.26 -14.88 6.65
CA PRO A 55 5.68 -15.23 6.67
C PRO A 55 6.57 -14.08 7.16
N PHE A 56 6.05 -12.84 7.25
CA PHE A 56 6.87 -11.66 7.52
C PHE A 56 7.28 -11.54 8.99
N HIS A 57 6.39 -11.86 9.93
CA HIS A 57 6.72 -11.75 11.36
C HIS A 57 7.82 -12.73 11.79
N LEU A 58 7.95 -13.87 11.12
CA LEU A 58 9.04 -14.84 11.38
C LEU A 58 10.42 -14.26 11.05
N ARG A 59 10.48 -13.23 10.21
CA ARG A 59 11.70 -12.55 9.76
C ARG A 59 11.85 -11.14 10.37
N ALA A 60 10.91 -10.71 11.21
CA ALA A 60 10.87 -9.34 11.74
C ALA A 60 12.07 -8.99 12.64
N SER A 61 12.72 -9.99 13.23
CA SER A 61 13.92 -9.81 14.08
C SER A 61 15.19 -9.53 13.29
N GLU A 62 15.23 -9.77 11.99
CA GLU A 62 16.39 -9.53 11.17
C GLU A 62 16.51 -8.04 10.84
N ALA A 63 17.52 -7.35 11.41
CA ALA A 63 17.75 -5.91 11.18
C ALA A 63 17.88 -5.55 9.69
N ALA A 64 18.36 -6.51 8.86
CA ALA A 64 18.49 -6.37 7.42
C ALA A 64 17.15 -6.34 6.67
N MET A 65 16.04 -6.73 7.32
CA MET A 65 14.71 -6.79 6.71
C MET A 65 13.95 -5.46 6.73
N ARG A 66 14.71 -4.37 6.66
CA ARG A 66 14.19 -3.01 6.54
C ARG A 66 14.94 -2.26 5.45
N MET A 67 14.20 -1.73 4.50
CA MET A 67 14.79 -0.92 3.43
C MET A 67 15.19 0.45 3.97
N VAL A 68 16.43 0.88 3.72
CA VAL A 68 16.87 2.24 4.06
C VAL A 68 16.38 3.24 3.02
N TRP A 69 16.25 4.50 3.41
CA TRP A 69 15.74 5.59 2.55
C TRP A 69 16.42 5.61 1.18
N ARG A 70 17.74 5.59 1.14
CA ARG A 70 18.51 5.66 -0.12
C ARG A 70 18.16 4.52 -1.08
N THR A 71 18.02 3.31 -0.56
CA THR A 71 17.60 2.14 -1.35
C THR A 71 16.17 2.28 -1.82
N ALA A 72 15.28 2.74 -0.94
CA ALA A 72 13.86 2.91 -1.27
C ALA A 72 13.67 3.92 -2.41
N VAL A 73 14.28 5.10 -2.32
CA VAL A 73 14.15 6.11 -3.38
C VAL A 73 14.81 5.67 -4.69
N GLY A 74 15.97 5.01 -4.63
CA GLY A 74 16.63 4.46 -5.83
C GLY A 74 15.76 3.42 -6.55
N ALA A 75 15.12 2.51 -5.79
CA ALA A 75 14.20 1.53 -6.37
C ALA A 75 12.93 2.19 -6.95
N LEU A 76 12.40 3.23 -6.29
CA LEU A 76 11.28 4.00 -6.83
C LEU A 76 11.65 4.71 -8.13
N ASP A 77 12.85 5.28 -8.22
CA ASP A 77 13.33 5.91 -9.47
C ASP A 77 13.47 4.88 -10.59
N GLU A 78 13.99 3.69 -10.30
CA GLU A 78 14.08 2.61 -11.29
C GLU A 78 12.69 2.16 -11.76
N LEU A 79 11.73 1.98 -10.84
CA LEU A 79 10.36 1.64 -11.19
C LEU A 79 9.69 2.73 -12.07
N ALA A 80 9.96 3.99 -11.77
CA ALA A 80 9.46 5.11 -12.57
C ALA A 80 10.10 5.12 -13.98
N CYS A 81 11.41 4.86 -14.09
CA CYS A 81 12.10 4.70 -15.38
C CYS A 81 11.53 3.53 -16.20
N ARG A 82 11.10 2.46 -15.54
CA ARG A 82 10.39 1.32 -16.16
C ARG A 82 8.91 1.61 -16.45
N GLN A 83 8.46 2.84 -16.22
CA GLN A 83 7.10 3.31 -16.49
C GLN A 83 6.02 2.59 -15.66
N ALA A 84 6.34 2.16 -14.45
CA ALA A 84 5.33 1.69 -13.51
C ALA A 84 4.33 2.84 -13.21
N ARG A 85 3.03 2.51 -13.16
CA ARG A 85 1.98 3.52 -12.96
C ARG A 85 1.54 3.62 -11.50
N ILE A 86 1.57 2.52 -10.80
CA ILE A 86 1.06 2.40 -9.43
C ILE A 86 2.14 1.79 -8.55
N VAL A 87 2.35 2.37 -7.39
CA VAL A 87 3.16 1.75 -6.34
C VAL A 87 2.30 1.52 -5.11
N VAL A 88 2.45 0.33 -4.51
CA VAL A 88 1.78 -0.05 -3.25
C VAL A 88 2.83 -0.28 -2.20
N PHE A 89 2.85 0.56 -1.18
CA PHE A 89 3.69 0.34 0.00
C PHE A 89 3.05 -0.67 0.92
N GLU A 90 3.79 -1.72 1.20
CA GLU A 90 3.37 -2.82 2.06
C GLU A 90 4.57 -3.48 2.75
N GLY A 91 4.36 -4.63 3.38
CA GLY A 91 5.44 -5.38 4.05
C GLY A 91 4.91 -6.08 5.29
N GLY A 92 5.58 -5.92 6.44
CA GLY A 92 5.00 -6.20 7.75
C GLY A 92 3.90 -5.18 8.04
N GLU A 93 4.25 -4.08 8.72
CA GLU A 93 3.38 -2.91 8.82
C GLU A 93 4.13 -1.68 8.29
N PRO A 94 3.75 -1.14 7.12
CA PRO A 94 4.49 -0.05 6.50
C PRO A 94 4.46 1.25 7.32
N LEU A 95 3.44 1.48 8.15
CA LEU A 95 3.36 2.65 9.03
C LEU A 95 4.43 2.63 10.14
N LEU A 96 5.04 1.47 10.43
CA LEU A 96 6.19 1.34 11.33
C LEU A 96 7.51 1.68 10.66
N TRP A 97 7.55 1.78 9.33
CA TRP A 97 8.81 2.02 8.63
C TRP A 97 9.41 3.38 8.98
N ARG A 98 10.71 3.35 9.26
CA ARG A 98 11.50 4.55 9.54
C ARG A 98 12.97 4.34 9.20
N ASP A 99 13.63 5.40 8.74
CA ASP A 99 15.07 5.44 8.55
C ASP A 99 15.60 6.83 8.94
N GLY A 100 16.28 6.92 10.07
CA GLY A 100 16.68 8.20 10.68
C GLY A 100 15.47 9.12 10.88
N LYS A 101 15.47 10.27 10.21
CA LYS A 101 14.37 11.25 10.23
C LYS A 101 13.21 10.89 9.32
N TYR A 102 13.42 10.01 8.35
CA TYR A 102 12.42 9.67 7.33
C TYR A 102 11.38 8.68 7.84
N ARG A 103 10.14 8.87 7.40
CA ARG A 103 8.95 8.06 7.69
C ARG A 103 8.21 7.73 6.40
N LEU A 104 7.20 6.86 6.49
CA LEU A 104 6.37 6.49 5.34
C LEU A 104 5.78 7.71 4.60
N PRO A 105 5.26 8.76 5.26
CA PRO A 105 4.77 9.94 4.55
C PRO A 105 5.79 10.61 3.64
N ASP A 106 7.08 10.59 3.99
CA ASP A 106 8.15 11.15 3.15
C ASP A 106 8.33 10.33 1.86
N LEU A 107 8.26 8.99 1.95
CA LEU A 107 8.30 8.11 0.78
C LEU A 107 7.04 8.26 -0.08
N ILE A 108 5.88 8.40 0.52
CA ILE A 108 4.63 8.66 -0.20
C ILE A 108 4.76 9.98 -0.97
N ALA A 109 5.23 11.05 -0.34
CA ALA A 109 5.44 12.35 -0.99
C ALA A 109 6.46 12.26 -2.15
N TYR A 110 7.51 11.46 -1.97
CA TYR A 110 8.49 11.20 -3.02
C TYR A 110 7.88 10.41 -4.19
N ALA A 111 7.13 9.36 -3.90
CA ALA A 111 6.51 8.49 -4.89
C ALA A 111 5.39 9.22 -5.67
N ARG A 112 4.59 10.07 -5.02
CA ARG A 112 3.51 10.83 -5.68
C ARG A 112 3.98 11.77 -6.79
N LYS A 113 5.25 12.14 -6.79
CA LYS A 113 5.85 12.92 -7.89
C LYS A 113 6.19 12.07 -9.12
N ARG A 114 6.16 10.75 -9.02
CA ARG A 114 6.66 9.80 -10.02
C ARG A 114 5.62 8.85 -10.56
N PHE A 115 4.67 8.48 -9.72
CA PHE A 115 3.65 7.48 -10.04
C PHE A 115 2.27 8.11 -10.20
N LEU A 116 1.43 7.49 -11.01
CA LEU A 116 0.04 7.91 -11.22
C LEU A 116 -0.76 7.78 -9.92
N ARG A 117 -0.53 6.68 -9.18
CA ARG A 117 -1.16 6.42 -7.87
C ARG A 117 -0.16 5.80 -6.91
N VAL A 118 -0.31 6.20 -5.66
CA VAL A 118 0.43 5.65 -4.52
C VAL A 118 -0.58 5.09 -3.52
N ALA A 119 -0.44 3.81 -3.19
CA ALA A 119 -1.29 3.12 -2.24
C ALA A 119 -0.49 2.65 -1.03
N VAL A 120 -1.21 2.42 0.06
CA VAL A 120 -0.68 1.77 1.27
C VAL A 120 -1.57 0.60 1.63
N THR A 121 -0.97 -0.57 1.91
CA THR A 121 -1.67 -1.69 2.53
C THR A 121 -1.22 -1.79 3.99
N THR A 122 -2.14 -1.65 4.91
CA THR A 122 -1.87 -1.66 6.36
C THR A 122 -2.73 -2.68 7.09
N ASN A 123 -2.28 -3.11 8.24
CA ASN A 123 -3.08 -3.95 9.14
C ASN A 123 -4.18 -3.14 9.88
N GLY A 124 -4.21 -1.83 9.73
CA GLY A 124 -5.26 -0.97 10.25
C GLY A 124 -5.18 -0.64 11.74
N THR A 125 -4.15 -1.10 12.46
CA THR A 125 -4.01 -0.85 13.91
C THR A 125 -3.49 0.53 14.26
N TYR A 126 -3.07 1.31 13.27
CA TYR A 126 -2.64 2.71 13.39
C TYR A 126 -3.64 3.65 12.71
N PRO A 127 -3.62 4.96 13.03
CA PRO A 127 -4.46 5.95 12.35
C PRO A 127 -4.30 5.88 10.82
N LEU A 128 -5.43 5.98 10.11
CA LEU A 128 -5.48 5.86 8.65
C LEU A 128 -5.42 7.25 7.99
N ASP A 129 -4.31 7.97 8.26
CA ASP A 129 -4.07 9.36 7.84
C ASP A 129 -2.87 9.51 6.87
N ALA A 130 -2.31 8.37 6.41
CA ALA A 130 -1.20 8.38 5.46
C ALA A 130 -1.59 9.16 4.19
N PRO A 131 -0.75 10.10 3.69
CA PRO A 131 -1.10 10.97 2.56
C PRO A 131 -1.00 10.25 1.20
N ALA A 132 -1.42 8.99 1.14
CA ALA A 132 -1.52 8.17 -0.05
C ALA A 132 -2.75 8.52 -0.89
N ASP A 133 -2.82 8.03 -2.13
CA ASP A 133 -4.02 8.21 -2.96
C ASP A 133 -5.15 7.26 -2.52
N LEU A 134 -4.79 6.13 -1.91
CA LEU A 134 -5.75 5.18 -1.32
C LEU A 134 -5.06 4.32 -0.24
N ILE A 135 -5.85 3.83 0.69
CA ILE A 135 -5.41 2.95 1.77
C ILE A 135 -6.24 1.67 1.72
N TRP A 136 -5.56 0.52 1.66
CA TRP A 136 -6.16 -0.78 1.88
C TRP A 136 -5.93 -1.23 3.31
N VAL A 137 -7.02 -1.51 4.01
CA VAL A 137 -7.01 -1.97 5.40
C VAL A 137 -7.34 -3.45 5.44
N SER A 138 -6.45 -4.23 6.04
CA SER A 138 -6.64 -5.67 6.15
C SER A 138 -7.70 -6.01 7.21
N LEU A 139 -8.81 -6.62 6.77
CA LEU A 139 -9.88 -7.10 7.63
C LEU A 139 -10.37 -8.47 7.11
N ASP A 140 -10.11 -9.54 7.87
CA ASP A 140 -10.25 -10.91 7.38
C ASP A 140 -11.48 -11.65 7.94
N GLY A 141 -12.57 -10.95 8.23
CA GLY A 141 -13.83 -11.53 8.70
C GLY A 141 -14.45 -10.74 9.84
N THR A 142 -15.50 -11.31 10.44
CA THR A 142 -16.10 -10.79 11.66
C THR A 142 -15.12 -10.81 12.83
N LYS A 143 -15.46 -10.15 13.93
CA LYS A 143 -14.56 -9.98 15.09
C LYS A 143 -13.90 -11.30 15.53
N LYS A 144 -14.67 -12.38 15.60
CA LYS A 144 -14.15 -13.67 16.03
C LYS A 144 -13.09 -14.18 15.06
N THR A 145 -13.44 -14.31 13.81
CA THR A 145 -12.56 -14.86 12.75
C THR A 145 -11.36 -13.99 12.50
N HIS A 146 -11.55 -12.66 12.47
CA HIS A 146 -10.43 -11.72 12.32
C HIS A 146 -9.42 -11.88 13.46
N ASN A 147 -9.89 -11.94 14.72
CA ASN A 147 -9.00 -12.08 15.86
C ASN A 147 -8.30 -13.44 15.91
N GLU A 148 -8.93 -14.50 15.44
CA GLU A 148 -8.29 -15.81 15.27
C GLU A 148 -7.16 -15.77 14.22
N LEU A 149 -7.35 -15.02 13.15
CA LEU A 149 -6.40 -14.93 12.04
C LEU A 149 -5.28 -13.91 12.29
N ARG A 150 -5.61 -12.77 12.90
CA ARG A 150 -4.70 -11.62 13.03
C ARG A 150 -4.36 -11.20 14.45
N GLY A 151 -4.81 -11.98 15.46
CA GLY A 151 -4.69 -11.59 16.86
C GLY A 151 -5.75 -10.55 17.26
N ALA A 152 -5.80 -10.18 18.53
CA ALA A 152 -6.82 -9.29 19.10
C ALA A 152 -6.72 -7.85 18.57
N SER A 153 -6.92 -7.67 17.27
CA SER A 153 -6.76 -6.38 16.58
C SER A 153 -8.06 -5.79 16.03
N TYR A 154 -9.14 -6.57 15.95
CA TYR A 154 -10.38 -6.15 15.31
C TYR A 154 -10.94 -4.82 15.84
N ASP A 155 -11.08 -4.68 17.16
CA ASP A 155 -11.68 -3.46 17.74
C ASP A 155 -10.87 -2.21 17.40
N ARG A 156 -9.54 -2.31 17.42
CA ARG A 156 -8.65 -1.21 17.04
C ARG A 156 -8.77 -0.86 15.56
N VAL A 157 -8.89 -1.87 14.68
CA VAL A 157 -9.09 -1.66 13.24
C VAL A 157 -10.42 -0.95 12.99
N MET A 158 -11.50 -1.38 13.65
CA MET A 158 -12.82 -0.79 13.53
C MET A 158 -12.87 0.64 14.06
N GLU A 159 -12.19 0.93 15.18
CA GLU A 159 -12.01 2.28 15.71
C GLU A 159 -11.34 3.20 14.67
N ASN A 160 -10.20 2.77 14.10
CA ASN A 160 -9.47 3.55 13.10
C ASN A 160 -10.25 3.72 11.78
N LEU A 161 -11.00 2.68 11.34
CA LEU A 161 -11.89 2.78 10.19
C LEU A 161 -13.03 3.78 10.42
N SER A 162 -13.57 3.84 11.64
CA SER A 162 -14.64 4.77 11.98
C SER A 162 -14.14 6.21 12.13
N ALA A 163 -12.91 6.39 12.62
CA ALA A 163 -12.31 7.70 12.89
C ALA A 163 -11.67 8.35 11.66
N THR A 164 -11.37 7.60 10.62
CA THR A 164 -10.63 8.12 9.47
C THR A 164 -11.44 9.12 8.66
N THR A 165 -10.77 10.20 8.24
CA THR A 165 -11.28 11.16 7.25
C THR A 165 -10.63 10.98 5.87
N HIS A 166 -9.81 9.95 5.69
CA HIS A 166 -9.16 9.70 4.42
C HIS A 166 -10.20 9.38 3.33
N PRO A 167 -10.15 10.05 2.14
CA PRO A 167 -11.23 9.99 1.15
C PRO A 167 -11.39 8.63 0.45
N ARG A 168 -10.37 7.77 0.51
CA ARG A 168 -10.34 6.48 -0.22
C ARG A 168 -9.73 5.38 0.64
N VAL A 169 -10.54 4.85 1.54
CA VAL A 169 -10.21 3.66 2.34
C VAL A 169 -11.01 2.49 1.80
N PHE A 170 -10.34 1.36 1.62
CA PHE A 170 -10.91 0.10 1.17
C PHE A 170 -10.55 -1.01 2.14
N VAL A 171 -11.42 -1.98 2.29
CA VAL A 171 -11.12 -3.20 3.03
C VAL A 171 -10.47 -4.22 2.10
N HIS A 172 -9.41 -4.85 2.56
CA HIS A 172 -8.71 -5.93 1.88
C HIS A 172 -8.81 -7.20 2.72
N CYS A 173 -9.55 -8.19 2.21
CA CYS A 173 -9.75 -9.49 2.86
C CYS A 173 -8.94 -10.57 2.14
N THR A 174 -8.13 -11.31 2.88
CA THR A 174 -7.44 -12.51 2.37
C THR A 174 -8.32 -13.73 2.60
N ILE A 175 -9.06 -14.14 1.57
CA ILE A 175 -10.02 -15.24 1.64
C ILE A 175 -9.30 -16.57 1.85
N ASN A 176 -9.75 -17.33 2.82
CA ASN A 176 -9.25 -18.65 3.15
C ASN A 176 -10.35 -19.52 3.76
N ARG A 177 -10.07 -20.81 4.06
CA ARG A 177 -11.06 -21.76 4.60
C ARG A 177 -11.68 -21.37 5.94
N ARG A 178 -11.04 -20.47 6.70
CA ARG A 178 -11.51 -20.07 8.03
C ARG A 178 -12.47 -18.87 8.00
N ASN A 179 -12.42 -18.09 6.92
CA ASN A 179 -13.22 -16.86 6.82
C ASN A 179 -14.19 -16.83 5.62
N VAL A 180 -14.19 -17.85 4.78
CA VAL A 180 -15.07 -17.88 3.58
C VAL A 180 -16.56 -17.77 3.96
N GLU A 181 -16.96 -18.33 5.09
CA GLU A 181 -18.36 -18.28 5.57
C GLU A 181 -18.72 -16.93 6.22
N ASP A 182 -17.72 -16.12 6.56
CA ASP A 182 -17.90 -14.78 7.15
C ASP A 182 -18.05 -13.66 6.11
N LEU A 183 -17.85 -13.94 4.82
CA LEU A 183 -17.71 -12.90 3.81
C LEU A 183 -18.97 -12.03 3.65
N ASP A 184 -20.15 -12.63 3.70
CA ASP A 184 -21.41 -11.89 3.60
C ASP A 184 -21.60 -10.96 4.81
N LEU A 185 -21.31 -11.45 6.01
CA LEU A 185 -21.39 -10.69 7.25
C LEU A 185 -20.36 -9.53 7.25
N LEU A 186 -19.14 -9.82 6.80
CA LEU A 186 -18.10 -8.80 6.64
C LEU A 186 -18.51 -7.73 5.64
N ALA A 187 -19.05 -8.14 4.49
CA ALA A 187 -19.51 -7.21 3.46
C ALA A 187 -20.63 -6.29 3.97
N ASP A 188 -21.57 -6.85 4.74
CA ASP A 188 -22.65 -6.07 5.36
C ASP A 188 -22.15 -5.10 6.42
N GLU A 189 -21.14 -5.49 7.17
CA GLU A 189 -20.49 -4.62 8.17
C GLU A 189 -19.75 -3.46 7.49
N VAL A 190 -18.96 -3.76 6.47
CA VAL A 190 -18.22 -2.75 5.67
C VAL A 190 -19.16 -1.76 4.98
N ARG A 191 -20.29 -2.23 4.40
CA ARG A 191 -21.28 -1.35 3.75
C ARG A 191 -21.90 -0.32 4.71
N ARG A 192 -21.92 -0.58 6.02
CA ARG A 192 -22.44 0.35 7.02
C ARG A 192 -21.44 1.45 7.41
N MET A 193 -20.18 1.36 6.94
CA MET A 193 -19.12 2.32 7.25
C MET A 193 -19.03 3.40 6.17
N PRO A 194 -19.43 4.67 6.44
CA PRO A 194 -19.38 5.71 5.42
C PRO A 194 -17.95 6.10 5.02
N SER A 195 -16.97 5.84 5.88
CA SER A 195 -15.54 6.06 5.65
C SER A 195 -14.90 5.06 4.67
N VAL A 196 -15.51 3.89 4.48
CA VAL A 196 -15.02 2.83 3.60
C VAL A 196 -15.71 2.92 2.24
N LYS A 197 -14.98 2.71 1.16
CA LYS A 197 -15.46 2.84 -0.22
C LYS A 197 -15.61 1.49 -0.95
N GLY A 198 -15.17 0.41 -0.31
CA GLY A 198 -15.28 -0.95 -0.83
C GLY A 198 -14.42 -1.95 -0.07
#